data_fe79869bb6130cc2036da13ca94b700e
#
_entry.id   fe79869bb6130cc2036da13ca94b700e
#
_cell.length_a   1.000
_cell.length_b   1.000
_cell.length_c   1.000
_cell.angle_alpha   90.00
_cell.angle_beta   90.00
_cell.angle_gamma   90.00
#
_symmetry.space_group_name_H-M   'P 1'
#
loop_
_entity.id
_entity.type
_entity.pdbx_description
1 polymer ?
#
loop_
_entity_poly.entity_id
_entity_poly.type
_entity_poly.pdbx_seq_one_letter_code
_entity_poly.pdbx_strand_id
1 'polypeptide(L)'
;MERIPPIYLFLFMCCLTPAALYSQNGSDSLTRKAYPDSLRHYSIDEVTVYGQNQPSRIIPAQELSGKELQRLNALSVADAVRYFSGVQIKDYGGIGGLKTINIRSMGTQHVGVFFDGIQLGNAQNGQIDLGRFSLDNMESISLYNGQKSAVFQPAKDFASAGSIYMQTRTPRFDRDGKNNHFGVSMKTGSFGTANPSILWEHRFNDRLSSSFNVEYLYTTGRYKFSYTKKNGYDTTEVRRNGDVRALRAEGGLFGLVRNGEWKAKVYFYNSERGYPGASVRQEPGRFRHEDRQWDDNFFVQGSFRKT
;
A
#
# COMPACT_ATOMS: atom_id res chain seq x y z
N MET A 1 15.84 3.58 -32.26
CA MET A 1 16.43 3.27 -30.97
C MET A 1 15.47 2.30 -30.27
N GLU A 2 15.73 1.01 -30.45
CA GLU A 2 14.94 -0.05 -29.82
C GLU A 2 15.27 -0.11 -28.33
N ARG A 3 14.27 0.05 -27.50
CA ARG A 3 14.40 -0.13 -26.05
C ARG A 3 14.34 -1.61 -25.74
N ILE A 4 15.40 -2.15 -25.17
CA ILE A 4 15.52 -3.54 -24.72
C ILE A 4 14.47 -3.75 -23.59
N PRO A 5 13.59 -4.76 -23.68
CA PRO A 5 12.61 -5.03 -22.64
C PRO A 5 13.30 -5.59 -21.38
N PRO A 6 12.89 -5.20 -20.17
CA PRO A 6 13.54 -5.58 -18.90
C PRO A 6 13.25 -7.03 -18.43
N ILE A 7 12.93 -7.94 -19.36
CA ILE A 7 12.53 -9.33 -19.06
C ILE A 7 13.72 -10.24 -18.70
N TYR A 8 14.96 -9.84 -19.02
CA TYR A 8 16.12 -10.72 -18.82
C TYR A 8 16.75 -10.70 -17.43
N LEU A 9 16.29 -9.85 -16.52
CA LEU A 9 16.88 -9.78 -15.17
C LEU A 9 16.23 -10.73 -14.15
N PHE A 10 15.12 -11.39 -14.49
CA PHE A 10 14.37 -12.24 -13.55
C PHE A 10 14.63 -13.76 -13.70
N LEU A 11 15.44 -14.18 -14.64
CA LEU A 11 15.61 -15.61 -14.98
C LEU A 11 16.79 -16.30 -14.29
N PHE A 12 17.51 -15.59 -13.37
CA PHE A 12 18.72 -16.14 -12.76
C PHE A 12 18.55 -16.63 -11.30
N MET A 13 17.35 -16.75 -10.76
CA MET A 13 17.15 -17.10 -9.35
C MET A 13 16.22 -18.29 -9.08
N CYS A 14 16.15 -19.26 -9.98
CA CYS A 14 15.37 -20.49 -9.80
C CYS A 14 16.22 -21.76 -10.01
N CYS A 15 17.34 -21.88 -9.31
CA CYS A 15 18.06 -23.16 -9.16
C CYS A 15 18.42 -23.35 -7.69
N LEU A 16 17.45 -23.77 -6.86
CA LEU A 16 17.72 -24.35 -5.55
C LEU A 16 17.07 -25.73 -5.50
N THR A 17 17.95 -26.71 -5.37
CA THR A 17 17.75 -28.15 -5.30
C THR A 17 16.84 -28.58 -4.15
N PRO A 18 16.06 -29.67 -4.31
CA PRO A 18 15.25 -30.22 -3.22
C PRO A 18 16.13 -30.95 -2.23
N ALA A 19 16.14 -30.54 -0.98
CA ALA A 19 16.70 -31.26 0.13
C ALA A 19 15.77 -32.44 0.53
N ALA A 20 16.32 -33.64 0.55
CA ALA A 20 15.63 -34.86 0.89
C ALA A 20 15.14 -34.88 2.34
N LEU A 21 13.86 -35.20 2.51
CA LEU A 21 13.27 -35.53 3.82
C LEU A 21 13.68 -36.92 4.23
N TYR A 22 14.52 -37.05 5.25
CA TYR A 22 14.74 -38.29 5.98
C TYR A 22 13.66 -38.44 7.06
N SER A 23 12.78 -39.42 6.88
CA SER A 23 11.88 -39.92 7.91
C SER A 23 12.65 -40.85 8.81
N GLN A 24 12.75 -40.57 10.09
CA GLN A 24 13.17 -41.53 11.11
C GLN A 24 11.95 -42.04 11.86
N ASN A 25 11.65 -43.31 11.62
CA ASN A 25 10.80 -44.12 12.51
C ASN A 25 11.58 -44.44 13.79
N GLY A 26 11.13 -43.96 14.91
CA GLY A 26 11.57 -44.34 16.24
C GLY A 26 10.36 -44.81 17.06
N SER A 27 10.18 -46.10 17.14
CA SER A 27 9.31 -46.71 18.13
C SER A 27 9.95 -46.59 19.51
N ASP A 28 9.30 -45.98 20.47
CA ASP A 28 9.67 -46.14 21.85
C ASP A 28 8.50 -46.14 22.83
N SER A 29 8.61 -47.10 23.67
CA SER A 29 7.82 -47.62 24.76
C SER A 29 7.21 -46.60 25.72
N LEU A 30 5.95 -46.86 26.05
CA LEU A 30 5.17 -46.23 27.12
C LEU A 30 5.83 -46.40 28.48
N THR A 31 6.42 -45.37 29.03
CA THR A 31 6.69 -45.26 30.46
C THR A 31 5.84 -44.10 31.01
N ARG A 32 4.79 -44.46 31.75
CA ARG A 32 3.94 -43.52 32.50
C ARG A 32 4.77 -42.88 33.61
N LYS A 33 5.21 -41.66 33.44
CA LYS A 33 5.73 -40.81 34.52
C LYS A 33 4.58 -39.95 35.06
N ALA A 34 4.36 -40.13 36.38
CA ALA A 34 3.48 -39.29 37.17
C ALA A 34 3.90 -37.80 37.08
N TYR A 35 2.99 -36.96 36.70
CA TYR A 35 3.18 -35.49 36.69
C TYR A 35 2.99 -34.98 38.13
N PRO A 36 3.94 -34.22 38.69
CA PRO A 36 3.66 -33.43 39.86
C PRO A 36 2.80 -32.24 39.42
N ASP A 37 1.68 -32.11 40.09
CA ASP A 37 0.72 -30.98 39.93
C ASP A 37 1.36 -29.71 40.51
N SER A 38 2.24 -29.07 39.70
CA SER A 38 2.80 -27.78 40.01
C SER A 38 2.08 -26.75 39.17
N LEU A 39 1.12 -26.07 39.76
CA LEU A 39 0.56 -24.83 39.23
C LEU A 39 1.72 -23.88 38.90
N ARG A 40 2.07 -23.78 37.64
CA ARG A 40 2.99 -22.73 37.17
C ARG A 40 2.26 -21.38 37.31
N HIS A 41 2.59 -20.66 38.35
CA HIS A 41 2.25 -19.24 38.43
C HIS A 41 3.01 -18.51 37.31
N TYR A 42 2.32 -18.14 36.25
CA TYR A 42 2.81 -17.13 35.32
C TYR A 42 2.55 -15.77 35.98
N SER A 43 3.61 -15.12 36.45
CA SER A 43 3.55 -13.71 36.73
C SER A 43 3.39 -12.98 35.42
N ILE A 44 2.24 -12.38 35.19
CA ILE A 44 2.06 -11.42 34.11
C ILE A 44 2.76 -10.15 34.57
N ASP A 45 3.86 -9.79 33.91
CA ASP A 45 4.53 -8.53 34.19
C ASP A 45 3.53 -7.39 34.00
N GLU A 46 3.48 -6.50 34.98
CA GLU A 46 2.61 -5.33 34.95
C GLU A 46 2.93 -4.49 33.70
N VAL A 47 2.00 -4.45 32.76
CA VAL A 47 2.11 -3.56 31.60
C VAL A 47 1.78 -2.15 32.06
N THR A 48 2.80 -1.41 32.48
CA THR A 48 2.64 0.01 32.79
C THR A 48 2.46 0.77 31.47
N VAL A 49 1.22 1.07 31.13
CA VAL A 49 0.90 1.95 30.02
C VAL A 49 1.18 3.39 30.45
N TYR A 50 2.34 3.92 30.09
CA TYR A 50 2.60 5.35 30.20
C TYR A 50 1.72 6.08 29.18
N GLY A 51 0.58 6.56 29.64
CA GLY A 51 -0.22 7.50 28.89
C GLY A 51 0.57 8.78 28.71
N GLN A 52 1.22 8.97 27.57
CA GLN A 52 1.73 10.28 27.21
C GLN A 52 0.50 11.19 27.06
N ASN A 53 0.36 12.15 27.94
CA ASN A 53 -0.55 13.29 27.79
C ASN A 53 -0.11 14.06 26.54
N GLN A 54 -0.56 13.62 25.35
CA GLN A 54 -0.38 14.38 24.16
C GLN A 54 -1.45 15.46 24.13
N PRO A 55 -1.06 16.75 24.20
CA PRO A 55 -2.03 17.83 24.23
C PRO A 55 -2.88 17.79 22.96
N SER A 56 -4.18 17.63 23.15
CA SER A 56 -5.26 17.82 22.17
C SER A 56 -5.06 17.15 20.79
N ARG A 57 -4.70 15.87 20.74
CA ARG A 57 -4.86 15.11 19.50
C ARG A 57 -6.33 14.88 19.23
N ILE A 58 -6.85 15.48 18.20
CA ILE A 58 -8.19 15.14 17.69
C ILE A 58 -8.14 13.69 17.24
N ILE A 59 -9.03 12.86 17.78
CA ILE A 59 -9.14 11.45 17.43
C ILE A 59 -9.64 11.36 15.98
N PRO A 60 -9.05 10.53 15.11
CA PRO A 60 -9.57 10.32 13.78
C PRO A 60 -10.98 9.75 13.84
N ALA A 61 -11.84 10.16 12.92
CA ALA A 61 -13.18 9.61 12.82
C ALA A 61 -13.17 8.11 12.49
N GLN A 62 -12.20 7.69 11.68
CA GLN A 62 -11.96 6.30 11.33
C GLN A 62 -10.47 6.07 11.06
N GLU A 63 -9.97 4.91 11.42
CA GLU A 63 -8.57 4.53 11.21
C GLU A 63 -8.47 3.06 10.83
N LEU A 64 -7.59 2.77 9.88
CA LEU A 64 -7.14 1.42 9.53
C LEU A 64 -5.65 1.34 9.84
N SER A 65 -5.23 0.42 10.69
CA SER A 65 -3.84 0.28 11.10
C SER A 65 -3.43 -1.16 11.38
N GLY A 66 -2.12 -1.42 11.39
CA GLY A 66 -1.55 -2.69 11.81
C GLY A 66 -2.16 -3.91 11.11
N LYS A 67 -2.67 -4.87 11.91
CA LYS A 67 -3.23 -6.14 11.40
C LYS A 67 -4.49 -5.95 10.56
N GLU A 68 -5.30 -4.96 10.84
CA GLU A 68 -6.51 -4.67 10.05
C GLU A 68 -6.15 -4.29 8.63
N LEU A 69 -5.19 -3.39 8.48
CA LEU A 69 -4.69 -2.95 7.18
C LEU A 69 -4.12 -4.11 6.36
N GLN A 70 -3.36 -5.00 7.01
CA GLN A 70 -2.78 -6.18 6.36
C GLN A 70 -3.84 -7.19 5.90
N ARG A 71 -4.95 -7.34 6.66
CA ARG A 71 -6.03 -8.28 6.33
C ARG A 71 -6.86 -7.87 5.14
N LEU A 72 -6.85 -6.59 4.75
CA LEU A 72 -7.66 -6.11 3.63
C LEU A 72 -7.25 -6.70 2.28
N ASN A 73 -6.01 -7.20 2.15
CA ASN A 73 -5.46 -7.72 0.90
C ASN A 73 -5.70 -6.78 -0.30
N ALA A 74 -5.67 -5.49 -0.05
CA ALA A 74 -5.91 -4.46 -1.06
C ALA A 74 -4.64 -4.14 -1.82
N LEU A 75 -4.77 -3.71 -3.08
CA LEU A 75 -3.64 -3.39 -3.96
C LEU A 75 -3.15 -1.94 -3.80
N SER A 76 -3.98 -1.07 -3.23
CA SER A 76 -3.67 0.35 -3.07
C SER A 76 -4.38 0.96 -1.88
N VAL A 77 -3.91 2.13 -1.45
CA VAL A 77 -4.60 2.94 -0.44
C VAL A 77 -6.04 3.24 -0.84
N ALA A 78 -6.31 3.51 -2.12
CA ALA A 78 -7.67 3.74 -2.60
C ALA A 78 -8.61 2.57 -2.28
N ASP A 79 -8.12 1.34 -2.41
CA ASP A 79 -8.92 0.15 -2.13
C ASP A 79 -9.16 -0.03 -0.63
N ALA A 80 -8.21 0.37 0.22
CA ALA A 80 -8.36 0.33 1.67
C ALA A 80 -9.37 1.37 2.18
N VAL A 81 -9.32 2.61 1.71
CA VAL A 81 -10.21 3.67 2.19
C VAL A 81 -11.68 3.49 1.77
N ARG A 82 -11.99 2.54 0.88
CA ARG A 82 -13.39 2.13 0.58
C ARG A 82 -14.13 1.62 1.80
N TYR A 83 -13.41 1.10 2.78
CA TYR A 83 -14.00 0.57 4.02
C TYR A 83 -14.37 1.68 5.02
N PHE A 84 -13.98 2.93 4.75
CA PHE A 84 -14.40 4.05 5.57
C PHE A 84 -15.83 4.48 5.25
N SER A 85 -16.64 4.66 6.29
CA SER A 85 -18.01 5.15 6.16
C SER A 85 -18.03 6.58 5.65
N GLY A 86 -18.93 6.88 4.71
CA GLY A 86 -19.05 8.21 4.12
C GLY A 86 -17.97 8.54 3.08
N VAL A 87 -17.17 7.55 2.69
CA VAL A 87 -16.15 7.68 1.65
C VAL A 87 -16.63 6.99 0.37
N GLN A 88 -16.49 7.69 -0.73
CA GLN A 88 -16.74 7.18 -2.07
C GLN A 88 -15.45 7.28 -2.91
N ILE A 89 -15.03 6.16 -3.48
CA ILE A 89 -13.94 6.13 -4.45
C ILE A 89 -14.52 6.25 -5.85
N LYS A 90 -14.06 7.24 -6.59
CA LYS A 90 -14.29 7.34 -8.02
C LYS A 90 -13.14 6.65 -8.74
N ASP A 91 -13.44 5.55 -9.39
CA ASP A 91 -12.49 4.69 -10.09
C ASP A 91 -12.65 4.89 -11.61
N TYR A 92 -11.60 5.38 -12.26
CA TYR A 92 -11.59 5.72 -13.67
C TYR A 92 -10.75 4.72 -14.48
N GLY A 93 -10.95 3.43 -14.28
CA GLY A 93 -10.30 2.44 -15.12
C GLY A 93 -9.85 1.16 -14.42
N GLY A 94 -10.33 0.88 -13.23
CA GLY A 94 -10.03 -0.37 -12.51
C GLY A 94 -8.60 -0.44 -11.97
N ILE A 95 -7.95 -1.59 -12.11
CA ILE A 95 -6.56 -1.78 -11.66
C ILE A 95 -5.65 -0.81 -12.43
N GLY A 96 -4.86 -0.02 -11.68
CA GLY A 96 -3.98 1.02 -12.25
C GLY A 96 -4.69 2.26 -12.79
N GLY A 97 -6.04 2.32 -12.72
CA GLY A 97 -6.81 3.51 -13.07
C GLY A 97 -6.64 4.63 -12.04
N LEU A 98 -6.94 5.86 -12.45
CA LEU A 98 -7.03 7.00 -11.55
C LEU A 98 -8.12 6.73 -10.50
N LYS A 99 -7.76 6.78 -9.22
CA LYS A 99 -8.68 6.58 -8.11
C LYS A 99 -8.70 7.80 -7.20
N THR A 100 -9.77 8.57 -7.29
CA THR A 100 -9.96 9.75 -6.46
C THR A 100 -10.96 9.51 -5.34
N ILE A 101 -10.81 10.24 -4.25
CA ILE A 101 -11.67 10.12 -3.07
C ILE A 101 -12.65 11.27 -2.99
N ASN A 102 -13.88 10.96 -2.62
CA ASN A 102 -14.91 11.91 -2.27
C ASN A 102 -15.45 11.58 -0.86
N ILE A 103 -15.43 12.56 0.02
CA ILE A 103 -15.89 12.41 1.40
C ILE A 103 -17.23 13.15 1.54
N ARG A 104 -18.27 12.43 2.02
CA ARG A 104 -19.62 12.99 2.26
C ARG A 104 -20.18 13.76 1.05
N SER A 105 -19.86 13.33 -0.16
CA SER A 105 -20.31 13.96 -1.41
C SER A 105 -19.88 15.42 -1.60
N MET A 106 -18.88 15.89 -0.86
CA MET A 106 -18.40 17.29 -0.96
C MET A 106 -17.51 17.55 -2.20
N GLY A 107 -17.20 16.53 -2.97
CA GLY A 107 -16.35 16.63 -4.17
C GLY A 107 -14.89 16.24 -3.90
N THR A 108 -14.25 15.72 -4.94
CA THR A 108 -12.87 15.20 -4.83
C THR A 108 -11.81 16.30 -4.66
N GLN A 109 -12.14 17.52 -5.01
CA GLN A 109 -11.25 18.71 -4.92
C GLN A 109 -11.17 19.27 -3.50
N HIS A 110 -12.12 18.90 -2.62
CA HIS A 110 -12.22 19.39 -1.25
C HIS A 110 -11.68 18.42 -0.21
N VAL A 111 -10.94 17.41 -0.64
CA VAL A 111 -10.34 16.41 0.24
C VAL A 111 -8.85 16.69 0.39
N GLY A 112 -8.40 16.88 1.63
CA GLY A 112 -6.98 16.94 1.97
C GLY A 112 -6.38 15.54 1.98
N VAL A 113 -5.26 15.34 1.29
CA VAL A 113 -4.51 14.07 1.32
C VAL A 113 -3.10 14.35 1.81
N PHE A 114 -2.71 13.66 2.87
CA PHE A 114 -1.42 13.84 3.53
C PHE A 114 -0.63 12.54 3.53
N PHE A 115 0.63 12.62 3.18
CA PHE A 115 1.59 11.52 3.23
C PHE A 115 2.69 11.87 4.23
N ASP A 116 2.77 11.13 5.33
CA ASP A 116 3.66 11.39 6.47
C ASP A 116 3.61 12.84 7.01
N GLY A 117 2.42 13.44 6.98
CA GLY A 117 2.17 14.78 7.48
C GLY A 117 2.39 15.89 6.47
N ILE A 118 2.86 15.59 5.26
CA ILE A 118 3.02 16.56 4.17
C ILE A 118 1.83 16.43 3.23
N GLN A 119 1.17 17.54 2.95
CA GLN A 119 0.04 17.57 2.04
C GLN A 119 0.49 17.31 0.61
N LEU A 120 -0.13 16.33 -0.02
CA LEU A 120 0.06 16.07 -1.43
C LEU A 120 -0.75 17.09 -2.25
N GLY A 121 -0.15 17.54 -3.32
CA GLY A 121 -0.78 18.44 -4.27
C GLY A 121 -0.72 17.89 -5.69
N ASN A 122 -1.71 18.25 -6.49
CA ASN A 122 -1.66 18.08 -7.94
C ASN A 122 -1.93 19.45 -8.57
N ALA A 123 -0.93 20.02 -9.21
CA ALA A 123 -1.00 21.35 -9.81
C ALA A 123 -1.95 21.40 -11.02
N GLN A 124 -2.25 20.26 -11.63
CA GLN A 124 -3.04 20.19 -12.85
C GLN A 124 -4.56 20.29 -12.59
N ASN A 125 -5.07 19.54 -11.62
CA ASN A 125 -6.52 19.45 -11.38
C ASN A 125 -6.90 19.37 -9.88
N GLY A 126 -5.92 19.44 -8.98
CA GLY A 126 -6.15 19.37 -7.53
C GLY A 126 -6.55 17.99 -6.99
N GLN A 127 -6.68 16.98 -7.84
CA GLN A 127 -7.10 15.63 -7.45
C GLN A 127 -5.88 14.75 -7.22
N ILE A 128 -5.89 14.00 -6.13
CA ILE A 128 -4.83 13.05 -5.79
C ILE A 128 -5.27 11.63 -6.15
N ASP A 129 -4.44 10.94 -6.90
CA ASP A 129 -4.62 9.52 -7.20
C ASP A 129 -4.12 8.65 -6.03
N LEU A 130 -5.06 8.11 -5.26
CA LEU A 130 -4.76 7.19 -4.18
C LEU A 130 -4.39 5.77 -4.66
N GLY A 131 -4.61 5.47 -5.92
CA GLY A 131 -4.21 4.20 -6.55
C GLY A 131 -2.69 4.03 -6.67
N ARG A 132 -1.94 5.13 -6.59
CA ARG A 132 -0.47 5.12 -6.69
C ARG A 132 0.24 4.65 -5.43
N PHE A 133 -0.41 4.70 -4.26
CA PHE A 133 0.21 4.39 -2.98
C PHE A 133 -0.04 2.93 -2.59
N SER A 134 1.06 2.24 -2.26
CA SER A 134 1.04 0.87 -1.76
C SER A 134 0.57 0.79 -0.32
N LEU A 135 -0.03 -0.35 0.07
CA LEU A 135 -0.33 -0.65 1.47
C LEU A 135 0.83 -1.36 2.18
N ASP A 136 1.76 -1.93 1.46
CA ASP A 136 2.78 -2.82 2.04
C ASP A 136 3.76 -2.07 2.97
N ASN A 137 3.93 -0.76 2.75
CA ASN A 137 4.73 0.12 3.61
C ASN A 137 3.88 1.07 4.47
N MET A 138 2.56 0.86 4.58
CA MET A 138 1.71 1.70 5.43
C MET A 138 1.64 1.18 6.86
N GLU A 139 1.74 2.07 7.83
CA GLU A 139 1.46 1.83 9.24
C GLU A 139 0.00 2.10 9.58
N SER A 140 -0.53 3.22 9.09
CA SER A 140 -1.93 3.58 9.28
C SER A 140 -2.47 4.49 8.18
N ILE A 141 -3.79 4.44 8.00
CA ILE A 141 -4.56 5.37 7.18
C ILE A 141 -5.69 5.88 8.06
N SER A 142 -5.75 7.20 8.25
CA SER A 142 -6.72 7.83 9.14
C SER A 142 -7.58 8.84 8.38
N LEU A 143 -8.87 8.82 8.64
CA LEU A 143 -9.85 9.79 8.13
C LEU A 143 -10.20 10.79 9.22
N TYR A 144 -10.08 12.07 8.93
CA TYR A 144 -10.57 13.16 9.77
C TYR A 144 -11.72 13.89 9.05
N ASN A 145 -12.82 14.10 9.77
CA ASN A 145 -13.99 14.85 9.29
C ASN A 145 -13.82 16.36 9.53
N GLY A 146 -12.66 16.88 9.25
CA GLY A 146 -12.23 18.24 9.52
C GLY A 146 -10.75 18.25 9.85
N GLN A 147 -10.35 19.10 10.77
CA GLN A 147 -8.96 19.28 11.15
C GLN A 147 -8.43 18.14 12.02
N LYS A 148 -7.16 17.78 11.82
CA LYS A 148 -6.41 16.81 12.63
C LYS A 148 -5.87 17.41 13.93
N SER A 149 -5.59 18.70 13.94
CA SER A 149 -5.00 19.43 15.06
C SER A 149 -5.52 20.86 15.10
N ALA A 150 -5.61 21.42 16.29
CA ALA A 150 -5.97 22.83 16.44
C ALA A 150 -4.81 23.79 16.12
N VAL A 151 -3.56 23.31 16.17
CA VAL A 151 -2.36 24.16 16.10
C VAL A 151 -1.38 23.75 15.01
N PHE A 152 -1.12 22.46 14.83
CA PHE A 152 -0.05 21.96 13.97
C PHE A 152 -0.59 21.31 12.69
N GLN A 153 -1.20 22.13 11.84
CA GLN A 153 -1.58 21.70 10.49
C GLN A 153 -1.51 22.86 9.51
N PRO A 154 -1.32 22.60 8.21
CA PRO A 154 -1.32 23.64 7.20
C PRO A 154 -2.68 24.37 7.14
N ALA A 155 -2.66 25.68 6.89
CA ALA A 155 -3.90 26.48 6.76
C ALA A 155 -4.89 25.90 5.72
N LYS A 156 -4.38 25.28 4.69
CA LYS A 156 -5.16 24.65 3.62
C LYS A 156 -5.99 23.45 4.12
N ASP A 157 -5.54 22.74 5.17
CA ASP A 157 -6.27 21.62 5.75
C ASP A 157 -7.55 22.06 6.47
N PHE A 158 -7.54 23.27 7.04
CA PHE A 158 -8.74 23.85 7.66
C PHE A 158 -9.87 24.14 6.64
N ALA A 159 -9.53 24.25 5.37
CA ALA A 159 -10.48 24.46 4.29
C ALA A 159 -10.97 23.15 3.64
N SER A 160 -10.49 21.99 4.10
CA SER A 160 -10.87 20.70 3.55
C SER A 160 -12.17 20.19 4.18
N ALA A 161 -13.03 19.57 3.37
CA ALA A 161 -14.27 18.93 3.83
C ALA A 161 -13.99 17.67 4.68
N GLY A 162 -12.81 17.11 4.51
CA GLY A 162 -12.25 16.01 5.25
C GLY A 162 -10.83 15.73 4.79
N SER A 163 -10.06 15.02 5.59
CA SER A 163 -8.65 14.78 5.32
C SER A 163 -8.30 13.33 5.53
N ILE A 164 -7.54 12.76 4.59
CA ILE A 164 -6.91 11.45 4.69
C ILE A 164 -5.44 11.62 5.03
N TYR A 165 -5.01 10.97 6.08
CA TYR A 165 -3.62 10.90 6.50
C TYR A 165 -3.10 9.48 6.29
N MET A 166 -2.10 9.36 5.44
CA MET A 166 -1.34 8.14 5.21
C MET A 166 -0.04 8.23 6.00
N GLN A 167 0.18 7.28 6.87
CA GLN A 167 1.41 7.19 7.65
C GLN A 167 2.16 5.92 7.26
N THR A 168 3.39 6.08 6.80
CA THR A 168 4.24 4.94 6.46
C THR A 168 4.92 4.38 7.71
N ARG A 169 5.33 3.12 7.61
CA ARG A 169 6.00 2.42 8.70
C ARG A 169 7.33 3.09 9.04
N THR A 170 7.58 3.22 10.34
CA THR A 170 8.89 3.55 10.86
C THR A 170 9.51 2.26 11.39
N PRO A 171 10.71 1.86 10.92
CA PRO A 171 11.35 0.64 11.38
C PRO A 171 11.50 0.60 12.88
N ARG A 172 11.12 -0.52 13.49
CA ARG A 172 11.25 -0.77 14.94
C ARG A 172 12.09 -2.01 15.14
N PHE A 173 13.14 -1.91 15.94
CA PHE A 173 14.06 -2.99 16.22
C PHE A 173 14.15 -3.21 17.73
N ASP A 174 14.12 -4.46 18.15
CA ASP A 174 14.42 -4.84 19.51
C ASP A 174 15.92 -4.63 19.81
N ARG A 175 16.26 -4.31 21.06
CA ARG A 175 17.67 -4.01 21.45
C ARG A 175 18.63 -5.15 21.14
N ASP A 176 18.19 -6.38 21.39
CA ASP A 176 18.98 -7.61 21.19
C ASP A 176 18.59 -8.35 19.90
N GLY A 177 17.80 -7.69 19.04
CA GLY A 177 17.28 -8.25 17.81
C GLY A 177 18.21 -8.11 16.62
N LYS A 178 17.79 -8.73 15.52
CA LYS A 178 18.51 -8.64 14.23
C LYS A 178 18.44 -7.20 13.68
N ASN A 179 19.54 -6.76 13.08
CA ASN A 179 19.63 -5.44 12.46
C ASN A 179 18.94 -5.35 11.08
N ASN A 180 18.46 -6.47 10.56
CA ASN A 180 17.77 -6.54 9.28
C ASN A 180 16.43 -7.23 9.43
N HIS A 181 15.38 -6.61 8.88
CA HIS A 181 14.09 -7.23 8.69
C HIS A 181 13.79 -7.27 7.19
N PHE A 182 13.33 -8.43 6.73
CA PHE A 182 12.89 -8.63 5.36
C PHE A 182 11.44 -9.07 5.36
N GLY A 183 10.64 -8.41 4.55
CA GLY A 183 9.27 -8.80 4.24
C GLY A 183 9.14 -9.04 2.75
N VAL A 184 8.56 -10.17 2.37
CA VAL A 184 8.23 -10.46 0.96
C VAL A 184 6.75 -10.77 0.90
N SER A 185 6.05 -10.14 -0.03
CA SER A 185 4.66 -10.43 -0.29
C SER A 185 4.43 -10.70 -1.78
N MET A 186 3.43 -11.52 -2.06
CA MET A 186 2.96 -11.78 -3.41
C MET A 186 1.44 -11.80 -3.39
N LYS A 187 0.83 -10.84 -4.05
CA LYS A 187 -0.62 -10.80 -4.23
C LYS A 187 -0.94 -11.21 -5.66
N THR A 188 -1.94 -12.05 -5.81
CA THR A 188 -2.44 -12.49 -7.12
C THR A 188 -3.94 -12.28 -7.18
N GLY A 189 -4.49 -12.14 -8.37
CA GLY A 189 -5.91 -11.86 -8.51
C GLY A 189 -6.44 -12.11 -9.93
N SER A 190 -7.69 -11.74 -10.10
CA SER A 190 -8.37 -11.81 -11.41
C SER A 190 -7.62 -11.01 -12.48
N PHE A 191 -7.92 -11.30 -13.73
CA PHE A 191 -7.35 -10.63 -14.92
C PHE A 191 -5.84 -10.80 -15.07
N GLY A 192 -5.27 -11.89 -14.53
CA GLY A 192 -3.83 -12.16 -14.57
C GLY A 192 -3.03 -11.16 -13.75
N THR A 193 -3.58 -10.73 -12.61
CA THR A 193 -2.91 -9.80 -11.71
C THR A 193 -1.83 -10.51 -10.91
N ALA A 194 -0.64 -9.91 -10.89
CA ALA A 194 0.50 -10.30 -10.07
C ALA A 194 1.11 -9.05 -9.44
N ASN A 195 1.31 -9.07 -8.12
CA ASN A 195 1.81 -7.93 -7.38
C ASN A 195 2.84 -8.39 -6.32
N PRO A 196 4.08 -8.71 -6.73
CA PRO A 196 5.18 -8.95 -5.81
C PRO A 196 5.63 -7.66 -5.12
N SER A 197 6.00 -7.76 -3.85
CA SER A 197 6.68 -6.69 -3.13
C SER A 197 7.75 -7.20 -2.18
N ILE A 198 8.74 -6.36 -1.93
CA ILE A 198 9.85 -6.61 -1.02
C ILE A 198 10.01 -5.38 -0.14
N LEU A 199 9.98 -5.59 1.16
CA LEU A 199 10.33 -4.60 2.18
C LEU A 199 11.62 -5.03 2.87
N TRP A 200 12.59 -4.14 2.92
CA TRP A 200 13.82 -4.32 3.68
C TRP A 200 13.99 -3.16 4.65
N GLU A 201 14.18 -3.49 5.93
CA GLU A 201 14.47 -2.54 6.99
C GLU A 201 15.83 -2.86 7.59
N HIS A 202 16.65 -1.84 7.80
CA HIS A 202 18.00 -2.00 8.35
C HIS A 202 18.26 -1.00 9.48
N ARG A 203 18.83 -1.49 10.58
CA ARG A 203 19.33 -0.68 11.69
C ARG A 203 20.84 -0.52 11.57
N PHE A 204 21.31 0.69 11.31
CA PHE A 204 22.73 1.01 11.32
C PHE A 204 23.28 1.12 12.74
N ASN A 205 22.51 1.75 13.63
CA ASN A 205 22.80 1.87 15.06
C ASN A 205 21.50 2.22 15.82
N ASP A 206 21.59 2.46 17.13
CA ASP A 206 20.42 2.76 17.98
C ASP A 206 19.71 4.08 17.62
N ARG A 207 20.32 4.91 16.80
CA ARG A 207 19.79 6.21 16.40
C ARG A 207 19.47 6.34 14.93
N LEU A 208 19.91 5.42 14.10
CA LEU A 208 19.77 5.50 12.64
C LEU A 208 19.28 4.18 12.07
N SER A 209 18.18 4.25 11.34
CA SER A 209 17.64 3.12 10.59
C SER A 209 17.20 3.54 9.19
N SER A 210 17.02 2.57 8.33
CA SER A 210 16.50 2.75 6.97
C SER A 210 15.40 1.76 6.66
N SER A 211 14.54 2.12 5.72
CA SER A 211 13.61 1.22 5.07
C SER A 211 13.69 1.37 3.56
N PHE A 212 13.47 0.28 2.85
CA PHE A 212 13.38 0.26 1.41
C PHE A 212 12.26 -0.70 1.02
N ASN A 213 11.29 -0.22 0.25
CA ASN A 213 10.17 -0.99 -0.26
C ASN A 213 10.14 -0.89 -1.78
N VAL A 214 9.99 -2.03 -2.45
CA VAL A 214 9.76 -2.10 -3.90
C VAL A 214 8.57 -2.99 -4.16
N GLU A 215 7.66 -2.51 -4.97
CA GLU A 215 6.46 -3.22 -5.39
C GLU A 215 6.30 -3.11 -6.90
N TYR A 216 5.97 -4.22 -7.54
CA TYR A 216 5.65 -4.27 -8.95
C TYR A 216 4.23 -4.79 -9.15
N LEU A 217 3.41 -4.04 -9.87
CA LEU A 217 2.07 -4.44 -10.21
C LEU A 217 2.00 -4.76 -11.71
N TYR A 218 1.52 -5.95 -12.02
CA TYR A 218 1.24 -6.39 -13.37
C TYR A 218 -0.18 -6.94 -13.47
N THR A 219 -0.90 -6.58 -14.51
CA THR A 219 -2.18 -7.22 -14.87
C THR A 219 -2.37 -7.20 -16.36
N THR A 220 -3.02 -8.23 -16.91
CA THR A 220 -3.41 -8.26 -18.32
C THR A 220 -4.67 -7.46 -18.59
N GLY A 221 -5.49 -7.21 -17.56
CA GLY A 221 -6.76 -6.52 -17.67
C GLY A 221 -7.78 -7.17 -18.60
N ARG A 222 -7.56 -8.44 -18.99
CA ARG A 222 -8.44 -9.16 -19.93
C ARG A 222 -9.60 -9.81 -19.22
N TYR A 223 -10.82 -9.52 -19.67
CA TYR A 223 -12.03 -10.20 -19.21
C TYR A 223 -13.05 -10.31 -20.32
N LYS A 224 -13.94 -11.30 -20.21
CA LYS A 224 -15.07 -11.47 -21.13
C LYS A 224 -16.21 -10.57 -20.69
N PHE A 225 -16.84 -9.91 -21.65
CA PHE A 225 -18.08 -9.17 -21.42
C PHE A 225 -19.10 -9.50 -22.54
N SER A 226 -20.38 -9.48 -22.20
CA SER A 226 -21.46 -9.75 -23.13
C SER A 226 -22.27 -8.49 -23.38
N TYR A 227 -22.71 -8.33 -24.60
CA TYR A 227 -23.60 -7.25 -25.00
C TYR A 227 -24.55 -7.73 -26.10
N THR A 228 -25.72 -7.11 -26.18
CA THR A 228 -26.74 -7.43 -27.20
C THR A 228 -26.50 -6.59 -28.44
N LYS A 229 -26.36 -7.24 -29.60
CA LYS A 229 -26.26 -6.55 -30.89
C LYS A 229 -27.59 -5.92 -31.30
N LYS A 230 -27.55 -4.98 -32.23
CA LYS A 230 -28.74 -4.31 -32.77
C LYS A 230 -29.77 -5.27 -33.37
N ASN A 231 -29.34 -6.45 -33.80
CA ASN A 231 -30.18 -7.53 -34.34
C ASN A 231 -30.76 -8.47 -33.25
N GLY A 232 -30.61 -8.12 -31.99
CA GLY A 232 -31.18 -8.88 -30.87
C GLY A 232 -30.38 -10.08 -30.38
N TYR A 233 -29.23 -10.38 -31.00
CA TYR A 233 -28.38 -11.50 -30.57
C TYR A 233 -27.32 -11.06 -29.54
N ASP A 234 -27.16 -11.86 -28.52
CA ASP A 234 -26.11 -11.67 -27.51
C ASP A 234 -24.75 -12.07 -28.11
N THR A 235 -23.75 -11.29 -27.80
CA THR A 235 -22.38 -11.51 -28.22
C THR A 235 -21.44 -11.36 -27.05
N THR A 236 -20.46 -12.25 -26.96
CA THR A 236 -19.40 -12.18 -25.95
C THR A 236 -18.09 -11.79 -26.60
N GLU A 237 -17.44 -10.79 -26.06
CA GLU A 237 -16.12 -10.33 -26.49
C GLU A 237 -15.13 -10.31 -25.32
N VAL A 238 -13.84 -10.21 -25.66
CA VAL A 238 -12.78 -10.09 -24.68
C VAL A 238 -12.29 -8.65 -24.65
N ARG A 239 -12.31 -8.04 -23.45
CA ARG A 239 -11.72 -6.73 -23.22
C ARG A 239 -10.24 -6.76 -23.53
N ARG A 240 -9.78 -5.82 -24.33
CA ARG A 240 -8.37 -5.65 -24.71
C ARG A 240 -7.87 -4.30 -24.24
N ASN A 241 -6.55 -4.10 -24.24
CA ASN A 241 -5.89 -2.84 -23.87
C ASN A 241 -6.30 -2.34 -22.47
N GLY A 242 -6.42 -3.26 -21.52
CA GLY A 242 -6.65 -2.96 -20.10
C GLY A 242 -5.46 -3.38 -19.23
N ASP A 243 -4.33 -3.70 -19.87
CA ASP A 243 -3.12 -4.10 -19.18
C ASP A 243 -2.47 -2.94 -18.41
N VAL A 244 -1.84 -3.28 -17.30
CA VAL A 244 -1.13 -2.34 -16.44
C VAL A 244 0.21 -2.92 -16.03
N ARG A 245 1.22 -2.08 -16.04
CA ARG A 245 2.54 -2.31 -15.44
C ARG A 245 2.86 -1.12 -14.58
N ALA A 246 3.11 -1.32 -13.31
CA ALA A 246 3.49 -0.23 -12.43
C ALA A 246 4.61 -0.66 -11.47
N LEU A 247 5.59 0.20 -11.30
CA LEU A 247 6.69 0.06 -10.35
C LEU A 247 6.56 1.15 -9.29
N ARG A 248 6.57 0.76 -8.03
CA ARG A 248 6.64 1.65 -6.87
C ARG A 248 7.92 1.35 -6.12
N ALA A 249 8.65 2.40 -5.76
CA ALA A 249 9.84 2.28 -4.92
C ALA A 249 9.83 3.40 -3.88
N GLU A 250 10.04 3.01 -2.64
CA GLU A 250 10.08 3.93 -1.51
C GLU A 250 11.36 3.69 -0.71
N GLY A 251 12.06 4.74 -0.38
CA GLY A 251 13.23 4.71 0.50
C GLY A 251 13.02 5.65 1.68
N GLY A 252 13.46 5.23 2.88
CA GLY A 252 13.38 6.05 4.07
C GLY A 252 14.63 5.96 4.93
N LEU A 253 15.06 7.10 5.47
CA LEU A 253 16.06 7.21 6.53
C LEU A 253 15.39 7.82 7.76
N PHE A 254 15.63 7.23 8.92
CA PHE A 254 15.02 7.61 10.18
C PHE A 254 16.10 7.80 11.23
N GLY A 255 16.16 8.99 11.81
CA GLY A 255 17.19 9.32 12.78
C GLY A 255 16.62 9.87 14.07
N LEU A 256 17.21 9.47 15.21
CA LEU A 256 16.94 9.99 16.53
C LEU A 256 18.05 10.96 16.92
N VAL A 257 17.67 12.12 17.40
CA VAL A 257 18.58 13.12 17.97
C VAL A 257 18.19 13.39 19.43
N ARG A 258 19.03 14.11 20.15
CA ARG A 258 18.72 14.52 21.52
C ARG A 258 17.44 15.38 21.52
N ASN A 259 16.36 14.87 22.12
CA ASN A 259 15.04 15.50 22.17
C ASN A 259 14.40 15.72 20.79
N GLY A 260 14.51 14.75 19.88
CA GLY A 260 13.82 14.85 18.59
C GLY A 260 14.08 13.69 17.65
N GLU A 261 13.37 13.72 16.56
CA GLU A 261 13.49 12.75 15.45
C GLU A 261 13.49 13.47 14.11
N TRP A 262 14.15 12.86 13.14
CA TRP A 262 14.08 13.31 11.75
C TRP A 262 13.81 12.12 10.82
N LYS A 263 13.17 12.42 9.70
CA LYS A 263 12.85 11.46 8.65
C LYS A 263 13.19 12.10 7.32
N ALA A 264 13.83 11.33 6.45
CA ALA A 264 14.03 11.69 5.05
C ALA A 264 13.51 10.56 4.19
N LYS A 265 12.71 10.85 3.17
CA LYS A 265 12.06 9.86 2.33
C LYS A 265 12.14 10.23 0.87
N VAL A 266 12.19 9.19 0.06
CA VAL A 266 12.13 9.24 -1.40
C VAL A 266 11.01 8.33 -1.86
N TYR A 267 10.21 8.80 -2.77
CA TYR A 267 9.15 8.06 -3.43
C TYR A 267 9.31 8.13 -4.92
N PHE A 268 9.19 6.98 -5.57
CA PHE A 268 9.19 6.84 -7.02
C PHE A 268 8.01 5.97 -7.46
N TYR A 269 7.33 6.40 -8.49
CA TYR A 269 6.27 5.67 -9.15
C TYR A 269 6.40 5.84 -10.66
N ASN A 270 6.40 4.71 -11.35
CA ASN A 270 6.34 4.67 -12.81
C ASN A 270 5.25 3.70 -13.22
N SER A 271 4.40 4.07 -14.14
CA SER A 271 3.39 3.16 -14.68
C SER A 271 3.15 3.35 -16.16
N GLU A 272 2.79 2.25 -16.79
CA GLU A 272 2.25 2.17 -18.14
C GLU A 272 0.94 1.41 -18.10
N ARG A 273 -0.10 1.97 -18.71
CA ARG A 273 -1.40 1.33 -18.80
C ARG A 273 -2.09 1.58 -20.12
N GLY A 274 -2.90 0.62 -20.54
CA GLY A 274 -3.81 0.78 -21.68
C GLY A 274 -5.12 1.46 -21.26
N TYR A 275 -5.70 2.17 -22.20
CA TYR A 275 -7.07 2.71 -22.12
C TYR A 275 -7.99 1.87 -22.98
N PRO A 276 -8.77 0.96 -22.38
CA PRO A 276 -9.61 0.07 -23.17
C PRO A 276 -10.84 0.74 -23.79
N GLY A 277 -11.09 2.03 -23.48
CA GLY A 277 -12.26 2.75 -23.98
C GLY A 277 -13.59 2.24 -23.40
N ALA A 278 -14.72 2.56 -24.01
CA ALA A 278 -16.02 2.09 -23.58
C ALA A 278 -16.25 0.60 -23.93
N SER A 279 -17.00 -0.13 -23.08
CA SER A 279 -17.41 -1.52 -23.33
C SER A 279 -18.60 -1.58 -24.29
N VAL A 280 -18.50 -0.89 -25.43
CA VAL A 280 -19.51 -0.87 -26.46
C VAL A 280 -18.97 -1.51 -27.73
N ARG A 281 -19.87 -1.92 -28.60
CA ARG A 281 -19.54 -2.49 -29.91
C ARG A 281 -18.45 -1.66 -30.61
N GLN A 282 -17.35 -2.29 -30.89
CA GLN A 282 -16.33 -1.71 -31.74
C GLN A 282 -16.85 -1.78 -33.21
N GLU A 283 -17.11 -0.61 -33.76
CA GLU A 283 -17.27 -0.55 -35.22
C GLU A 283 -15.87 -0.66 -35.86
N PRO A 284 -15.61 -1.65 -36.71
CA PRO A 284 -14.33 -1.80 -37.35
C PRO A 284 -13.90 -0.48 -38.01
N GLY A 285 -12.72 0.03 -37.65
CA GLY A 285 -12.13 1.25 -38.18
C GLY A 285 -12.47 2.56 -37.47
N ARG A 286 -13.43 2.59 -36.52
CA ARG A 286 -13.82 3.83 -35.85
C ARG A 286 -13.14 4.05 -34.48
N PHE A 287 -12.85 2.98 -33.72
CA PHE A 287 -12.17 3.03 -32.44
C PHE A 287 -11.17 1.89 -32.33
N ARG A 288 -9.87 2.20 -32.27
CA ARG A 288 -8.82 1.17 -32.18
C ARG A 288 -8.58 0.70 -30.75
N HIS A 289 -8.93 1.50 -29.72
CA HIS A 289 -8.65 1.22 -28.30
C HIS A 289 -7.18 0.84 -28.05
N GLU A 290 -6.27 1.61 -28.64
CA GLU A 290 -4.83 1.42 -28.55
C GLU A 290 -4.17 2.52 -27.69
N ASP A 291 -4.99 3.42 -27.15
CA ASP A 291 -4.51 4.54 -26.33
C ASP A 291 -3.80 4.03 -25.08
N ARG A 292 -2.70 4.66 -24.78
CA ARG A 292 -1.88 4.31 -23.62
C ARG A 292 -1.57 5.54 -22.78
N GLN A 293 -1.36 5.32 -21.49
CA GLN A 293 -0.93 6.36 -20.55
C GLN A 293 0.34 5.90 -19.85
N TRP A 294 1.24 6.86 -19.66
CA TRP A 294 2.45 6.72 -18.85
C TRP A 294 2.40 7.76 -17.75
N ASP A 295 2.64 7.34 -16.51
CA ASP A 295 2.69 8.23 -15.36
C ASP A 295 4.02 8.02 -14.64
N ASP A 296 4.75 9.11 -14.46
CA ASP A 296 5.97 9.17 -13.66
C ASP A 296 5.79 10.13 -12.51
N ASN A 297 6.09 9.69 -11.30
CA ASN A 297 6.06 10.53 -10.11
C ASN A 297 7.30 10.31 -9.27
N PHE A 298 7.92 11.41 -8.90
CA PHE A 298 9.06 11.40 -8.00
C PHE A 298 8.92 12.55 -7.01
N PHE A 299 9.10 12.24 -5.73
CA PHE A 299 9.22 13.28 -4.72
C PHE A 299 10.17 12.87 -3.60
N VAL A 300 10.76 13.86 -2.97
CA VAL A 300 11.59 13.74 -1.78
C VAL A 300 10.97 14.58 -0.70
N GLN A 301 10.93 14.07 0.50
CA GLN A 301 10.41 14.79 1.65
C GLN A 301 11.31 14.60 2.86
N GLY A 302 11.38 15.64 3.70
CA GLY A 302 12.07 15.60 4.97
C GLY A 302 11.21 16.19 6.07
N SER A 303 11.30 15.63 7.27
CA SER A 303 10.66 16.16 8.45
C SER A 303 11.60 16.11 9.65
N PHE A 304 11.51 17.10 10.49
CA PHE A 304 12.21 17.17 11.77
C PHE A 304 11.20 17.54 12.86
N ARG A 305 11.18 16.77 13.91
CA ARG A 305 10.34 17.05 15.09
C ARG A 305 11.24 17.15 16.33
N LYS A 306 11.14 18.26 17.02
CA LYS A 306 11.74 18.45 18.32
C LYS A 306 10.68 18.24 19.40
N THR A 307 10.99 17.47 20.45
CA THR A 307 10.13 17.21 21.59
C THR A 307 10.53 18.13 22.75
#